data_3da63542a31972407a91ed9e11f2df7e
#
_entry.id   3da63542a31972407a91ed9e11f2df7e
#
_cell.length_a   1.000
_cell.length_b   1.000
_cell.length_c   1.000
_cell.angle_alpha   90.00
_cell.angle_beta   90.00
_cell.angle_gamma   90.00
#
_symmetry.space_group_name_H-M   'P 1'
#
loop_
_entity.id
_entity.type
_entity.pdbx_description
1 polymer ?
#
loop_
_entity_poly.entity_id
_entity_poly.type
_entity_poly.pdbx_seq_one_letter_code
_entity_poly.pdbx_strand_id
1 'polypeptide(L)'
;MNYIEVAINITPYTEENAEIVMAMLDDIPFESFSTEEPLLKGYIGQDNFNQQNLKTVLSYFDGGASGFDVSFTTSFIQEENWNQTWESDFEPIFIDGLVTVKAPFHKNLPLTKYNIRIEPKMAFGTGHHQTTTMMVKGLLDLNGEGEKSAELCGANGLLGGWRSLRGKQVLDMGTGTGVLAILAAKMKAKRAVHAIDVDIVAVNSAKENAWKNRLAEAIHTLYGDGSLIQANKYDLILANINRNILMQDMDTYYRGMRKGGVLVLSGFYTEDIPVLENCAAEKGFKLVATRDIDNWASMILLKA
;
A
#
# COMPACT_ATOMS: atom_id res chain seq x y z
N MET A 1 24.12 -9.19 4.14
CA MET A 1 25.40 -9.78 3.64
C MET A 1 26.22 -8.65 3.06
N ASN A 2 27.48 -8.51 3.46
CA ASN A 2 28.33 -7.44 2.90
C ASN A 2 28.77 -7.81 1.48
N TYR A 3 28.95 -6.81 0.64
CA TYR A 3 29.35 -6.97 -0.75
C TYR A 3 30.67 -6.27 -1.06
N ILE A 4 31.35 -6.76 -2.07
CA ILE A 4 32.45 -6.07 -2.74
C ILE A 4 31.94 -5.65 -4.12
N GLU A 5 31.97 -4.35 -4.40
CA GLU A 5 31.83 -3.83 -5.77
C GLU A 5 33.18 -3.87 -6.43
N VAL A 6 33.25 -4.44 -7.60
CA VAL A 6 34.42 -4.44 -8.48
C VAL A 6 34.11 -3.54 -9.66
N ALA A 7 34.70 -2.35 -9.68
CA ALA A 7 34.56 -1.42 -10.79
C ALA A 7 35.71 -1.67 -11.79
N ILE A 8 35.37 -2.20 -12.94
CA ILE A 8 36.29 -2.60 -14.01
C ILE A 8 36.24 -1.52 -15.09
N ASN A 9 37.37 -0.86 -15.30
CA ASN A 9 37.53 0.13 -16.35
C ASN A 9 38.07 -0.54 -17.62
N ILE A 10 37.36 -0.36 -18.73
CA ILE A 10 37.68 -0.96 -20.05
C ILE A 10 38.10 0.15 -21.01
N THR A 11 39.24 0.01 -21.67
CA THR A 11 39.78 1.05 -22.55
C THR A 11 40.28 0.46 -23.87
N PRO A 12 39.67 0.79 -25.06
CA PRO A 12 38.44 1.58 -25.19
C PRO A 12 37.20 0.76 -24.71
N TYR A 13 36.24 1.47 -24.15
CA TYR A 13 34.94 0.87 -23.76
C TYR A 13 34.09 0.65 -25.02
N THR A 14 33.57 -0.56 -25.17
CA THR A 14 32.48 -0.92 -26.07
C THR A 14 31.60 -1.95 -25.36
N GLU A 15 30.33 -2.08 -25.73
CA GLU A 15 29.45 -3.12 -25.21
C GLU A 15 30.03 -4.52 -25.43
N GLU A 16 30.62 -4.77 -26.63
CA GLU A 16 31.26 -6.03 -26.97
C GLU A 16 32.45 -6.35 -26.04
N ASN A 17 33.32 -5.37 -25.74
CA ASN A 17 34.42 -5.53 -24.80
C ASN A 17 33.92 -5.84 -23.37
N ALA A 18 32.85 -5.20 -22.95
CA ALA A 18 32.23 -5.45 -21.64
C ALA A 18 31.65 -6.87 -21.57
N GLU A 19 30.98 -7.35 -22.61
CA GLU A 19 30.48 -8.72 -22.71
C GLU A 19 31.60 -9.75 -22.65
N ILE A 20 32.73 -9.51 -23.34
CA ILE A 20 33.92 -10.37 -23.29
C ILE A 20 34.48 -10.46 -21.87
N VAL A 21 34.57 -9.31 -21.16
CA VAL A 21 35.05 -9.28 -19.78
C VAL A 21 34.07 -10.02 -18.86
N MET A 22 32.75 -9.83 -19.00
CA MET A 22 31.74 -10.56 -18.23
C MET A 22 31.84 -12.08 -18.44
N ALA A 23 32.00 -12.52 -19.69
CA ALA A 23 32.15 -13.95 -20.02
C ALA A 23 33.40 -14.55 -19.38
N MET A 24 34.50 -13.83 -19.30
CA MET A 24 35.76 -14.28 -18.65
C MET A 24 35.60 -14.35 -17.11
N LEU A 25 34.63 -13.63 -16.52
CA LEU A 25 34.38 -13.63 -15.10
C LEU A 25 33.30 -14.65 -14.66
N ASP A 26 32.79 -15.48 -15.58
CA ASP A 26 31.68 -16.43 -15.32
C ASP A 26 32.05 -17.47 -14.23
N ASP A 27 33.33 -17.84 -14.12
CA ASP A 27 33.82 -18.77 -13.09
C ASP A 27 33.95 -18.08 -11.67
N ILE A 28 33.79 -16.74 -11.58
CA ILE A 28 33.81 -16.02 -10.32
C ILE A 28 32.35 -15.76 -9.92
N PRO A 29 31.93 -16.09 -8.70
CA PRO A 29 30.53 -16.05 -8.31
C PRO A 29 30.01 -14.60 -8.08
N PHE A 30 30.06 -13.76 -9.12
CA PHE A 30 29.38 -12.50 -9.15
C PHE A 30 27.87 -12.73 -9.18
N GLU A 31 27.13 -11.97 -8.36
CA GLU A 31 25.67 -12.06 -8.30
C GLU A 31 24.98 -11.20 -9.35
N SER A 32 25.61 -10.09 -9.74
CA SER A 32 25.08 -9.20 -10.77
C SER A 32 26.17 -8.31 -11.36
N PHE A 33 25.89 -7.78 -12.56
CA PHE A 33 26.69 -6.77 -13.21
C PHE A 33 25.82 -5.57 -13.59
N SER A 34 26.40 -4.37 -13.58
CA SER A 34 25.81 -3.16 -14.14
C SER A 34 26.85 -2.41 -14.98
N THR A 35 26.41 -1.74 -16.04
CA THR A 35 27.26 -0.95 -16.93
C THR A 35 27.03 0.53 -16.69
N GLU A 36 28.12 1.26 -16.37
CA GLU A 36 28.15 2.72 -16.25
C GLU A 36 29.37 3.21 -17.01
N GLU A 37 29.23 3.40 -18.32
CA GLU A 37 30.35 3.77 -19.19
C GLU A 37 31.31 4.81 -18.58
N PRO A 38 32.62 4.56 -18.57
CA PRO A 38 33.35 3.44 -19.18
C PRO A 38 33.57 2.23 -18.23
N LEU A 39 32.76 2.11 -17.17
CA LEU A 39 32.93 1.10 -16.12
C LEU A 39 31.92 -0.06 -16.28
N LEU A 40 32.43 -1.26 -16.12
CA LEU A 40 31.64 -2.44 -15.82
C LEU A 40 31.75 -2.71 -14.30
N LYS A 41 30.64 -2.67 -13.59
CA LYS A 41 30.59 -2.95 -12.15
C LYS A 41 30.04 -4.34 -11.88
N GLY A 42 30.76 -5.15 -11.17
CA GLY A 42 30.35 -6.47 -10.69
C GLY A 42 30.17 -6.48 -9.17
N TYR A 43 29.15 -7.17 -8.68
CA TYR A 43 28.84 -7.27 -7.25
C TYR A 43 28.99 -8.72 -6.80
N ILE A 44 29.80 -8.95 -5.76
CA ILE A 44 30.08 -10.27 -5.21
C ILE A 44 30.03 -10.23 -3.69
N GLY A 45 29.42 -11.26 -3.07
CA GLY A 45 29.43 -11.39 -1.61
C GLY A 45 30.84 -11.38 -1.04
N GLN A 46 31.06 -10.65 0.06
CA GLN A 46 32.39 -10.51 0.69
C GLN A 46 33.07 -11.84 0.96
N ASP A 47 32.33 -12.85 1.41
CA ASP A 47 32.84 -14.18 1.74
C ASP A 47 33.30 -14.99 0.51
N ASN A 48 32.79 -14.63 -0.67
CA ASN A 48 33.11 -15.27 -1.95
C ASN A 48 34.18 -14.51 -2.74
N PHE A 49 34.56 -13.31 -2.31
CA PHE A 49 35.51 -12.47 -3.02
C PHE A 49 36.95 -12.91 -2.82
N ASN A 50 37.65 -13.18 -3.92
CA ASN A 50 39.08 -13.49 -3.94
C ASN A 50 39.80 -12.56 -4.92
N GLN A 51 40.49 -11.55 -4.39
CA GLN A 51 41.21 -10.55 -5.20
C GLN A 51 42.30 -11.18 -6.08
N GLN A 52 42.96 -12.23 -5.62
CA GLN A 52 44.06 -12.89 -6.39
C GLN A 52 43.47 -13.63 -7.60
N ASN A 53 42.32 -14.30 -7.43
CA ASN A 53 41.62 -14.98 -8.53
C ASN A 53 41.17 -13.92 -9.58
N LEU A 54 40.55 -12.85 -9.13
CA LEU A 54 40.13 -11.75 -10.00
C LEU A 54 41.30 -11.18 -10.81
N LYS A 55 42.44 -10.90 -10.15
CA LYS A 55 43.66 -10.41 -10.81
C LYS A 55 44.13 -11.40 -11.86
N THR A 56 44.12 -12.68 -11.56
CA THR A 56 44.59 -13.72 -12.49
C THR A 56 43.73 -13.77 -13.76
N VAL A 57 42.40 -13.68 -13.60
CA VAL A 57 41.47 -13.67 -14.74
C VAL A 57 41.66 -12.41 -15.58
N LEU A 58 41.69 -11.24 -14.94
CA LEU A 58 41.81 -9.96 -15.64
C LEU A 58 43.19 -9.72 -16.25
N SER A 59 44.25 -10.39 -15.76
CA SER A 59 45.59 -10.30 -16.37
C SER A 59 45.67 -10.83 -17.82
N TYR A 60 44.65 -11.56 -18.27
CA TYR A 60 44.51 -11.96 -19.67
C TYR A 60 44.47 -10.76 -20.64
N PHE A 61 43.95 -9.64 -20.15
CA PHE A 61 43.83 -8.41 -20.93
C PHE A 61 45.05 -7.47 -20.85
N ASP A 62 46.05 -7.85 -20.03
CA ASP A 62 47.28 -7.06 -19.91
C ASP A 62 48.13 -7.23 -21.19
N GLY A 63 48.71 -6.08 -21.66
CA GLY A 63 49.64 -6.07 -22.78
C GLY A 63 49.03 -5.97 -24.18
N GLY A 64 47.70 -5.65 -24.29
CA GLY A 64 47.07 -5.27 -25.55
C GLY A 64 46.79 -6.41 -26.53
N ALA A 65 47.03 -7.67 -26.15
CA ALA A 65 46.77 -8.82 -27.03
C ALA A 65 45.28 -9.02 -27.35
N SER A 66 44.39 -8.55 -26.48
CA SER A 66 42.93 -8.55 -26.61
C SER A 66 42.36 -7.38 -27.43
N GLY A 67 43.20 -6.37 -27.77
CA GLY A 67 42.76 -5.16 -28.46
C GLY A 67 42.20 -4.04 -27.54
N PHE A 68 42.10 -4.33 -26.24
CA PHE A 68 41.70 -3.36 -25.21
C PHE A 68 42.37 -3.70 -23.87
N ASP A 69 42.51 -2.68 -23.02
CA ASP A 69 43.09 -2.84 -21.68
C ASP A 69 42.00 -2.78 -20.59
N VAL A 70 42.26 -3.50 -19.49
CA VAL A 70 41.35 -3.62 -18.37
C VAL A 70 42.08 -3.29 -17.06
N SER A 71 41.48 -2.43 -16.26
CA SER A 71 41.93 -2.19 -14.88
C SER A 71 40.74 -2.23 -13.93
N PHE A 72 40.97 -2.50 -12.65
CA PHE A 72 39.86 -2.55 -11.70
C PHE A 72 40.21 -1.92 -10.37
N THR A 73 39.16 -1.46 -9.70
CA THR A 73 39.18 -1.06 -8.29
C THR A 73 38.10 -1.83 -7.53
N THR A 74 38.29 -1.97 -6.23
CA THR A 74 37.30 -2.63 -5.36
C THR A 74 36.87 -1.67 -4.27
N SER A 75 35.58 -1.64 -4.00
CA SER A 75 34.99 -0.91 -2.88
C SER A 75 34.17 -1.85 -2.01
N PHE A 76 34.23 -1.62 -0.71
CA PHE A 76 33.43 -2.36 0.25
C PHE A 76 32.06 -1.72 0.36
N ILE A 77 31.01 -2.48 0.07
CA ILE A 77 29.62 -2.09 0.31
C ILE A 77 29.17 -2.78 1.59
N GLN A 78 29.12 -2.01 2.66
CA GLN A 78 28.53 -2.49 3.89
C GLN A 78 27.04 -2.73 3.66
N GLU A 79 26.53 -3.87 4.14
CA GLU A 79 25.09 -4.09 4.18
C GLU A 79 24.45 -2.91 4.94
N GLU A 80 23.88 -1.98 4.23
CA GLU A 80 22.93 -1.08 4.83
C GLU A 80 21.71 -1.92 5.20
N ASN A 81 21.38 -1.89 6.49
CA ASN A 81 20.12 -2.47 6.92
C ASN A 81 18.98 -1.56 6.43
N TRP A 82 18.68 -1.68 5.13
CA TRP A 82 17.60 -0.93 4.47
C TRP A 82 16.30 -1.04 5.24
N ASN A 83 16.08 -2.17 5.93
CA ASN A 83 14.94 -2.33 6.81
C ASN A 83 15.00 -1.36 7.99
N GLN A 84 16.17 -1.15 8.59
CA GLN A 84 16.31 -0.25 9.73
C GLN A 84 16.19 1.23 9.32
N THR A 85 16.77 1.61 8.19
CA THR A 85 16.62 2.95 7.60
C THR A 85 15.16 3.19 7.24
N TRP A 86 14.53 2.23 6.56
CA TRP A 86 13.13 2.32 6.20
C TRP A 86 12.18 2.33 7.42
N GLU A 87 12.46 1.53 8.47
CA GLU A 87 11.73 1.56 9.73
C GLU A 87 11.83 2.91 10.44
N SER A 88 12.98 3.60 10.35
CA SER A 88 13.17 4.93 10.95
C SER A 88 12.38 6.01 10.24
N ASP A 89 12.18 5.87 8.93
CA ASP A 89 11.47 6.84 8.09
C ASP A 89 9.95 6.61 8.05
N PHE A 90 9.49 5.45 8.59
CA PHE A 90 8.08 5.11 8.63
C PHE A 90 7.42 5.72 9.88
N GLU A 91 6.86 6.92 9.74
CA GLU A 91 6.23 7.63 10.86
C GLU A 91 4.83 7.08 11.22
N PRO A 92 4.45 7.09 12.51
CA PRO A 92 3.08 6.77 12.90
C PRO A 92 2.12 7.89 12.50
N ILE A 93 0.90 7.54 12.11
CA ILE A 93 -0.12 8.50 11.69
C ILE A 93 -1.11 8.73 12.80
N PHE A 94 -1.39 10.00 13.09
CA PHE A 94 -2.39 10.43 14.05
C PHE A 94 -3.51 11.17 13.32
N ILE A 95 -4.76 10.72 13.49
CA ILE A 95 -5.92 11.33 12.86
C ILE A 95 -6.88 11.80 13.94
N ASP A 96 -7.14 13.11 13.95
CA ASP A 96 -8.08 13.82 14.82
C ASP A 96 -7.91 13.51 16.34
N GLY A 97 -6.72 13.09 16.78
CA GLY A 97 -6.45 12.67 18.16
C GLY A 97 -7.18 11.38 18.58
N LEU A 98 -7.92 10.75 17.69
CA LEU A 98 -8.75 9.58 17.95
C LEU A 98 -8.19 8.28 17.38
N VAL A 99 -7.52 8.34 16.24
CA VAL A 99 -6.97 7.16 15.57
C VAL A 99 -5.46 7.27 15.47
N THR A 100 -4.76 6.20 15.82
CA THR A 100 -3.34 6.02 15.54
C THR A 100 -3.16 4.80 14.66
N VAL A 101 -2.53 4.98 13.50
CA VAL A 101 -2.04 3.88 12.66
C VAL A 101 -0.54 3.78 12.84
N LYS A 102 -0.04 2.62 13.21
CA LYS A 102 1.37 2.43 13.57
C LYS A 102 1.89 1.06 13.14
N ALA A 103 3.18 1.00 12.85
CA ALA A 103 3.91 -0.24 12.65
C ALA A 103 4.24 -0.93 14.00
N PRO A 104 4.57 -2.24 14.00
CA PRO A 104 4.93 -2.99 15.20
C PRO A 104 6.15 -2.45 15.95
N PHE A 105 7.10 -1.85 15.24
CA PHE A 105 8.35 -1.30 15.82
C PHE A 105 8.15 0.06 16.48
N HIS A 106 7.04 0.76 16.26
CA HIS A 106 6.75 2.02 16.95
C HIS A 106 6.46 1.77 18.44
N LYS A 107 7.31 2.33 19.31
CA LYS A 107 7.19 2.24 20.77
C LYS A 107 6.82 3.61 21.35
N ASN A 108 6.24 3.61 22.55
CA ASN A 108 6.00 4.81 23.35
C ASN A 108 5.16 5.91 22.68
N LEU A 109 4.15 5.53 21.86
CA LEU A 109 3.24 6.47 21.25
C LEU A 109 2.09 6.86 22.19
N PRO A 110 1.53 8.08 22.01
CA PRO A 110 0.33 8.49 22.74
C PRO A 110 -0.82 7.50 22.53
N LEU A 111 -1.57 7.24 23.59
CA LEU A 111 -2.75 6.40 23.53
C LEU A 111 -3.90 7.19 22.91
N THR A 112 -4.44 6.69 21.80
CA THR A 112 -5.66 7.18 21.19
C THR A 112 -6.79 6.19 21.39
N LYS A 113 -8.03 6.58 21.07
CA LYS A 113 -9.19 5.70 21.22
C LYS A 113 -9.07 4.45 20.33
N TYR A 114 -8.60 4.62 19.10
CA TYR A 114 -8.41 3.55 18.11
C TYR A 114 -6.95 3.43 17.74
N ASN A 115 -6.27 2.44 18.28
CA ASN A 115 -4.90 2.11 17.91
C ASN A 115 -4.94 0.95 16.90
N ILE A 116 -4.40 1.17 15.71
CA ILE A 116 -4.35 0.20 14.61
C ILE A 116 -2.89 -0.13 14.35
N ARG A 117 -2.54 -1.42 14.41
CA ARG A 117 -1.21 -1.91 14.08
C ARG A 117 -1.21 -2.47 12.67
N ILE A 118 -0.41 -1.90 11.79
CA ILE A 118 -0.24 -2.33 10.41
C ILE A 118 1.20 -2.76 10.22
N GLU A 119 1.42 -3.96 9.72
CA GLU A 119 2.72 -4.38 9.21
C GLU A 119 2.94 -3.70 7.87
N PRO A 120 3.93 -2.80 7.77
CA PRO A 120 4.22 -2.15 6.51
C PRO A 120 4.88 -3.18 5.59
N LYS A 121 4.15 -3.59 4.56
CA LYS A 121 4.61 -4.41 3.44
C LYS A 121 4.38 -3.62 2.16
N MET A 122 4.85 -4.09 1.03
CA MET A 122 4.58 -3.50 -0.29
C MET A 122 3.08 -3.58 -0.70
N ALA A 123 2.16 -3.62 0.27
CA ALA A 123 0.72 -3.55 0.03
C ALA A 123 0.24 -2.11 0.23
N PHE A 124 -0.65 -1.64 -0.65
CA PHE A 124 -1.27 -0.32 -0.55
C PHE A 124 -2.10 -0.18 0.74
N GLY A 125 -2.22 1.05 1.27
CA GLY A 125 -3.08 1.31 2.43
C GLY A 125 -2.36 1.32 3.78
N THR A 126 -1.08 1.69 3.82
CA THR A 126 -0.32 1.88 5.08
C THR A 126 -0.87 3.02 5.95
N GLY A 127 -1.79 3.82 5.42
CA GLY A 127 -2.39 4.95 6.12
C GLY A 127 -1.76 6.31 5.79
N HIS A 128 -0.58 6.36 5.19
CA HIS A 128 0.15 7.60 4.89
C HIS A 128 -0.45 8.40 3.72
N HIS A 129 -1.33 7.82 2.93
CA HIS A 129 -1.95 8.50 1.81
C HIS A 129 -3.17 9.32 2.26
N GLN A 130 -3.36 10.50 1.67
CA GLN A 130 -4.46 11.41 1.95
C GLN A 130 -5.84 10.73 1.85
N THR A 131 -6.00 9.84 0.86
CA THR A 131 -7.25 9.09 0.66
C THR A 131 -7.58 8.20 1.86
N THR A 132 -6.59 7.52 2.45
CA THR A 132 -6.81 6.71 3.65
C THR A 132 -7.19 7.59 4.86
N THR A 133 -6.53 8.73 5.01
CA THR A 133 -6.88 9.72 6.06
C THR A 133 -8.32 10.18 5.91
N MET A 134 -8.78 10.52 4.69
CA MET A 134 -10.16 10.94 4.44
C MET A 134 -11.17 9.81 4.72
N MET A 135 -10.86 8.56 4.35
CA MET A 135 -11.71 7.41 4.66
C MET A 135 -11.83 7.18 6.17
N VAL A 136 -10.72 7.32 6.93
CA VAL A 136 -10.72 7.24 8.40
C VAL A 136 -11.58 8.36 9.00
N LYS A 137 -11.44 9.60 8.53
CA LYS A 137 -12.29 10.73 8.96
C LYS A 137 -13.76 10.46 8.64
N GLY A 138 -14.08 9.92 7.46
CA GLY A 138 -15.43 9.49 7.10
C GLY A 138 -15.99 8.43 8.07
N LEU A 139 -15.19 7.46 8.47
CA LEU A 139 -15.59 6.45 9.47
C LEU A 139 -15.81 7.07 10.86
N LEU A 140 -14.99 8.03 11.27
CA LEU A 140 -15.18 8.79 12.51
C LEU A 140 -16.49 9.59 12.47
N ASP A 141 -16.77 10.28 11.35
CA ASP A 141 -18.02 11.00 11.14
C ASP A 141 -19.23 10.08 11.28
N LEU A 142 -19.21 8.93 10.60
CA LEU A 142 -20.27 7.93 10.63
C LEU A 142 -20.40 7.22 11.99
N ASN A 143 -19.37 7.28 12.83
CA ASN A 143 -19.41 6.74 14.19
C ASN A 143 -19.85 7.77 15.24
N GLY A 144 -20.18 8.99 14.83
CA GLY A 144 -20.61 10.06 15.73
C GLY A 144 -19.46 10.75 16.46
N GLU A 145 -18.23 10.65 15.95
CA GLU A 145 -16.99 11.08 16.62
C GLU A 145 -16.16 12.07 15.82
N GLY A 146 -16.45 12.22 14.53
CA GLY A 146 -15.72 13.11 13.63
C GLY A 146 -16.33 14.51 13.53
N GLU A 147 -15.65 15.34 12.76
CA GLU A 147 -15.99 16.75 12.53
C GLU A 147 -17.39 16.94 11.93
N LYS A 148 -17.76 16.12 10.95
CA LYS A 148 -19.06 16.18 10.27
C LYS A 148 -20.14 15.32 10.93
N SER A 149 -19.89 14.74 12.09
CA SER A 149 -20.82 13.83 12.75
C SER A 149 -22.16 14.47 13.07
N ALA A 150 -22.17 15.73 13.51
CA ALA A 150 -23.39 16.45 13.85
C ALA A 150 -24.29 16.69 12.63
N GLU A 151 -23.67 16.95 11.46
CA GLU A 151 -24.38 17.14 10.20
C GLU A 151 -24.90 15.83 9.62
N LEU A 152 -24.09 14.76 9.67
CA LEU A 152 -24.38 13.49 9.02
C LEU A 152 -25.29 12.58 9.85
N CYS A 153 -25.07 12.54 11.17
CA CYS A 153 -25.63 11.57 12.06
C CYS A 153 -26.72 12.15 12.97
N GLY A 154 -27.61 11.28 13.48
CA GLY A 154 -28.68 11.68 14.38
C GLY A 154 -30.06 11.72 13.72
N ALA A 155 -31.07 12.11 14.47
CA ALA A 155 -32.47 12.10 14.02
C ALA A 155 -32.72 13.07 12.85
N ASN A 156 -32.02 14.21 12.85
CA ASN A 156 -32.12 15.25 11.82
C ASN A 156 -30.89 15.30 10.91
N GLY A 157 -29.99 14.31 11.01
CA GLY A 157 -28.81 14.24 10.17
C GLY A 157 -29.13 13.83 8.74
N LEU A 158 -28.26 14.21 7.80
CA LEU A 158 -28.42 13.95 6.36
C LEU A 158 -28.54 12.44 6.03
N LEU A 159 -28.07 11.57 6.91
CA LEU A 159 -28.13 10.11 6.76
C LEU A 159 -29.36 9.47 7.42
N GLY A 160 -30.42 10.24 7.68
CA GLY A 160 -31.73 9.70 8.03
C GLY A 160 -31.77 8.78 9.27
N GLY A 161 -31.12 9.18 10.36
CA GLY A 161 -31.11 8.40 11.60
C GLY A 161 -29.92 7.46 11.79
N TRP A 162 -28.93 7.51 10.89
CA TRP A 162 -27.65 6.86 11.14
C TRP A 162 -26.98 7.43 12.41
N ARG A 163 -26.46 6.58 13.28
CA ARG A 163 -25.92 7.02 14.57
C ARG A 163 -24.50 6.57 14.84
N SER A 164 -24.15 5.36 14.40
CA SER A 164 -22.82 4.77 14.61
C SER A 164 -22.65 3.53 13.76
N LEU A 165 -21.42 3.01 13.71
CA LEU A 165 -21.11 1.75 13.05
C LEU A 165 -21.53 0.51 13.87
N ARG A 166 -21.93 0.67 15.13
CA ARG A 166 -22.28 -0.47 15.99
C ARG A 166 -23.38 -1.32 15.37
N GLY A 167 -23.04 -2.60 15.15
CA GLY A 167 -23.94 -3.60 14.58
C GLY A 167 -24.21 -3.47 13.08
N LYS A 168 -23.59 -2.52 12.38
CA LYS A 168 -23.70 -2.33 10.93
C LYS A 168 -22.89 -3.39 10.19
N GLN A 169 -23.46 -3.98 9.14
CA GLN A 169 -22.73 -4.89 8.26
C GLN A 169 -21.87 -4.07 7.29
N VAL A 170 -20.56 -4.25 7.36
CA VAL A 170 -19.57 -3.44 6.61
C VAL A 170 -18.84 -4.31 5.60
N LEU A 171 -18.57 -3.72 4.43
CA LEU A 171 -17.66 -4.20 3.40
C LEU A 171 -16.55 -3.17 3.20
N ASP A 172 -15.31 -3.64 3.17
CA ASP A 172 -14.11 -2.90 2.74
C ASP A 172 -13.65 -3.51 1.41
N MET A 173 -13.85 -2.78 0.31
CA MET A 173 -13.57 -3.20 -1.06
C MET A 173 -12.26 -2.57 -1.53
N GLY A 174 -11.32 -3.43 -1.99
CA GLY A 174 -9.93 -3.02 -2.18
C GLY A 174 -9.25 -2.79 -0.82
N THR A 175 -9.32 -3.80 0.05
CA THR A 175 -8.99 -3.63 1.48
C THR A 175 -7.51 -3.34 1.74
N GLY A 176 -6.61 -3.70 0.83
CA GLY A 176 -5.18 -3.49 0.95
C GLY A 176 -4.62 -4.09 2.25
N THR A 177 -4.05 -3.25 3.11
CA THR A 177 -3.55 -3.66 4.44
C THR A 177 -4.64 -4.01 5.45
N GLY A 178 -5.91 -3.76 5.14
CA GLY A 178 -7.03 -3.98 6.04
C GLY A 178 -7.30 -2.84 7.04
N VAL A 179 -6.67 -1.69 6.89
CA VAL A 179 -6.74 -0.59 7.86
C VAL A 179 -8.17 -0.13 8.12
N LEU A 180 -9.00 -0.01 7.07
CA LEU A 180 -10.39 0.45 7.19
C LEU A 180 -11.29 -0.63 7.80
N ALA A 181 -11.13 -1.89 7.38
CA ALA A 181 -11.83 -3.03 7.97
C ALA A 181 -11.51 -3.17 9.47
N ILE A 182 -10.23 -3.00 9.86
CA ILE A 182 -9.78 -3.03 11.26
C ILE A 182 -10.42 -1.89 12.05
N LEU A 183 -10.44 -0.67 11.51
CA LEU A 183 -11.08 0.47 12.18
C LEU A 183 -12.57 0.24 12.36
N ALA A 184 -13.29 -0.22 11.32
CA ALA A 184 -14.71 -0.53 11.39
C ALA A 184 -15.02 -1.60 12.47
N ALA A 185 -14.19 -2.64 12.54
CA ALA A 185 -14.33 -3.67 13.58
C ALA A 185 -14.07 -3.12 15.00
N LYS A 186 -13.07 -2.24 15.17
CA LYS A 186 -12.81 -1.54 16.45
C LYS A 186 -13.98 -0.61 16.84
N MET A 187 -14.69 -0.02 15.87
CA MET A 187 -15.92 0.77 16.06
C MET A 187 -17.16 -0.09 16.29
N LYS A 188 -16.97 -1.40 16.49
CA LYS A 188 -18.03 -2.38 16.81
C LYS A 188 -19.03 -2.60 15.69
N ALA A 189 -18.60 -2.53 14.43
CA ALA A 189 -19.35 -3.06 13.31
C ALA A 189 -19.76 -4.52 13.57
N LYS A 190 -20.79 -5.00 12.87
CA LYS A 190 -21.24 -6.39 12.98
C LYS A 190 -20.14 -7.34 12.56
N ARG A 191 -19.93 -8.43 13.31
CA ARG A 191 -19.08 -9.55 12.89
C ARG A 191 -19.75 -10.33 11.74
N ALA A 192 -19.07 -10.72 10.67
CA ALA A 192 -17.73 -10.28 10.34
C ALA A 192 -17.80 -9.06 9.41
N VAL A 193 -16.84 -8.12 9.57
CA VAL A 193 -16.56 -7.14 8.54
C VAL A 193 -15.98 -7.90 7.34
N HIS A 194 -16.52 -7.70 6.15
CA HIS A 194 -15.97 -8.30 4.94
C HIS A 194 -14.87 -7.38 4.39
N ALA A 195 -13.76 -7.98 3.99
CA ALA A 195 -12.60 -7.30 3.42
C ALA A 195 -12.21 -8.04 2.14
N ILE A 196 -12.43 -7.42 0.98
CA ILE A 196 -12.23 -8.04 -0.34
C ILE A 196 -11.08 -7.34 -1.04
N ASP A 197 -10.21 -8.11 -1.69
CA ASP A 197 -9.18 -7.58 -2.59
C ASP A 197 -8.91 -8.54 -3.75
N VAL A 198 -8.55 -7.99 -4.90
CA VAL A 198 -8.15 -8.74 -6.10
C VAL A 198 -6.68 -9.15 -6.06
N ASP A 199 -5.91 -8.61 -5.12
CA ASP A 199 -4.51 -8.95 -4.89
C ASP A 199 -4.39 -9.91 -3.70
N ILE A 200 -3.90 -11.11 -3.94
CA ILE A 200 -3.69 -12.12 -2.88
C ILE A 200 -2.67 -11.64 -1.82
N VAL A 201 -1.73 -10.77 -2.20
CA VAL A 201 -0.76 -10.19 -1.26
C VAL A 201 -1.49 -9.25 -0.29
N ALA A 202 -2.41 -8.43 -0.79
CA ALA A 202 -3.27 -7.56 0.02
C ALA A 202 -4.17 -8.38 0.95
N VAL A 203 -4.84 -9.43 0.46
CA VAL A 203 -5.67 -10.33 1.27
C VAL A 203 -4.87 -10.95 2.42
N ASN A 204 -3.67 -11.45 2.15
CA ASN A 204 -2.80 -12.02 3.17
C ASN A 204 -2.32 -10.96 4.18
N SER A 205 -2.00 -9.75 3.70
CA SER A 205 -1.63 -8.62 4.56
C SER A 205 -2.79 -8.22 5.49
N ALA A 206 -4.00 -8.06 4.95
CA ALA A 206 -5.20 -7.74 5.73
C ALA A 206 -5.48 -8.81 6.81
N LYS A 207 -5.34 -10.10 6.45
CA LYS A 207 -5.51 -11.22 7.39
C LYS A 207 -4.49 -11.18 8.52
N GLU A 208 -3.23 -10.97 8.22
CA GLU A 208 -2.16 -10.84 9.21
C GLU A 208 -2.39 -9.63 10.13
N ASN A 209 -2.72 -8.47 9.55
CA ASN A 209 -3.00 -7.27 10.31
C ASN A 209 -4.25 -7.41 11.19
N ALA A 210 -5.31 -8.08 10.72
CA ALA A 210 -6.47 -8.42 11.54
C ALA A 210 -6.05 -9.25 12.77
N TRP A 211 -5.19 -10.26 12.58
CA TRP A 211 -4.66 -11.07 13.68
C TRP A 211 -3.82 -10.24 14.66
N LYS A 212 -2.90 -9.40 14.17
CA LYS A 212 -2.06 -8.51 15.00
C LYS A 212 -2.90 -7.52 15.83
N ASN A 213 -4.08 -7.15 15.35
CA ASN A 213 -5.04 -6.31 16.06
C ASN A 213 -6.03 -7.10 16.93
N ARG A 214 -5.91 -8.45 17.05
CA ARG A 214 -6.81 -9.36 17.78
C ARG A 214 -8.24 -9.34 17.22
N LEU A 215 -8.37 -9.20 15.91
CA LEU A 215 -9.64 -9.10 15.18
C LEU A 215 -9.81 -10.19 14.10
N ALA A 216 -9.01 -11.27 14.14
CA ALA A 216 -9.08 -12.36 13.17
C ALA A 216 -10.49 -12.92 12.99
N GLU A 217 -11.24 -13.09 14.10
CA GLU A 217 -12.63 -13.57 14.09
C GLU A 217 -13.67 -12.48 13.76
N ALA A 218 -13.24 -11.22 13.67
CA ALA A 218 -14.13 -10.08 13.42
C ALA A 218 -14.05 -9.58 11.97
N ILE A 219 -13.08 -10.03 11.20
CA ILE A 219 -12.85 -9.63 9.81
C ILE A 219 -12.74 -10.88 8.95
N HIS A 220 -13.52 -10.93 7.88
CA HIS A 220 -13.48 -12.01 6.90
C HIS A 220 -12.84 -11.50 5.61
N THR A 221 -11.58 -11.88 5.40
CA THR A 221 -10.82 -11.52 4.20
C THR A 221 -11.13 -12.48 3.07
N LEU A 222 -11.37 -11.95 1.87
CA LEU A 222 -11.75 -12.71 0.68
C LEU A 222 -10.90 -12.26 -0.52
N TYR A 223 -10.41 -13.21 -1.28
CA TYR A 223 -9.76 -12.97 -2.56
C TYR A 223 -10.82 -12.91 -3.67
N GLY A 224 -10.91 -11.80 -4.39
CA GLY A 224 -11.86 -11.59 -5.47
C GLY A 224 -12.22 -10.13 -5.68
N ASP A 225 -13.26 -9.90 -6.47
CA ASP A 225 -13.75 -8.61 -6.93
C ASP A 225 -15.21 -8.35 -6.51
N GLY A 226 -15.84 -7.36 -7.14
CA GLY A 226 -17.23 -6.98 -6.89
C GLY A 226 -18.24 -8.11 -7.08
N SER A 227 -17.91 -9.20 -7.79
CA SER A 227 -18.79 -10.36 -7.98
C SER A 227 -19.11 -11.09 -6.68
N LEU A 228 -18.28 -10.95 -5.66
CA LEU A 228 -18.50 -11.52 -4.32
C LEU A 228 -19.51 -10.72 -3.49
N ILE A 229 -19.96 -9.56 -3.95
CA ILE A 229 -20.90 -8.70 -3.23
C ILE A 229 -22.30 -9.31 -3.27
N GLN A 230 -22.83 -9.67 -2.10
CA GLN A 230 -24.16 -10.22 -1.96
C GLN A 230 -25.22 -9.10 -1.91
N ALA A 231 -26.32 -9.27 -2.63
CA ALA A 231 -27.41 -8.30 -2.69
C ALA A 231 -28.03 -8.02 -1.31
N ASN A 232 -28.41 -6.76 -1.06
CA ASN A 232 -29.08 -6.29 0.16
C ASN A 232 -28.41 -6.71 1.49
N LYS A 233 -27.08 -6.79 1.48
CA LYS A 233 -26.33 -7.28 2.65
C LYS A 233 -25.74 -6.19 3.51
N TYR A 234 -25.21 -5.14 2.90
CA TYR A 234 -24.35 -4.17 3.57
C TYR A 234 -25.08 -2.89 3.97
N ASP A 235 -24.81 -2.43 5.18
CA ASP A 235 -25.22 -1.12 5.66
C ASP A 235 -24.19 -0.05 5.29
N LEU A 236 -22.90 -0.45 5.17
CA LEU A 236 -21.79 0.41 4.79
C LEU A 236 -20.87 -0.33 3.82
N ILE A 237 -20.54 0.32 2.72
CA ILE A 237 -19.44 -0.10 1.82
C ILE A 237 -18.39 1.00 1.83
N LEU A 238 -17.13 0.61 2.02
CA LEU A 238 -15.94 1.43 1.90
C LEU A 238 -15.20 1.01 0.64
N ALA A 239 -14.81 1.96 -0.22
CA ALA A 239 -14.00 1.65 -1.39
C ALA A 239 -12.98 2.78 -1.62
N ASN A 240 -11.71 2.49 -1.30
CA ASN A 240 -10.58 3.38 -1.51
C ASN A 240 -9.73 2.85 -2.67
N ILE A 241 -10.26 2.96 -3.89
CA ILE A 241 -9.69 2.40 -5.12
C ILE A 241 -9.80 3.41 -6.26
N ASN A 242 -9.18 3.12 -7.41
CA ASN A 242 -9.17 4.07 -8.52
C ASN A 242 -10.57 4.33 -9.11
N ARG A 243 -10.77 5.54 -9.67
CA ARG A 243 -12.02 6.05 -10.24
C ARG A 243 -12.69 5.08 -11.22
N ASN A 244 -11.92 4.46 -12.11
CA ASN A 244 -12.50 3.64 -13.18
C ASN A 244 -13.19 2.39 -12.61
N ILE A 245 -12.59 1.75 -11.62
CA ILE A 245 -13.18 0.60 -10.92
C ILE A 245 -14.41 1.04 -10.11
N LEU A 246 -14.34 2.21 -9.42
CA LEU A 246 -15.49 2.75 -8.70
C LEU A 246 -16.70 2.94 -9.62
N MET A 247 -16.49 3.50 -10.81
CA MET A 247 -17.56 3.69 -11.80
C MET A 247 -18.10 2.35 -12.32
N GLN A 248 -17.22 1.41 -12.62
CA GLN A 248 -17.59 0.07 -13.09
C GLN A 248 -18.45 -0.68 -12.05
N ASP A 249 -18.09 -0.60 -10.79
CA ASP A 249 -18.73 -1.36 -9.71
C ASP A 249 -19.90 -0.62 -9.05
N MET A 250 -20.24 0.60 -9.47
CA MET A 250 -21.25 1.44 -8.82
C MET A 250 -22.62 0.75 -8.71
N ASP A 251 -23.07 0.06 -9.78
CA ASP A 251 -24.32 -0.70 -9.77
C ASP A 251 -24.25 -1.90 -8.81
N THR A 252 -23.11 -2.56 -8.74
CA THR A 252 -22.85 -3.68 -7.83
C THR A 252 -22.91 -3.23 -6.39
N TYR A 253 -22.31 -2.09 -6.06
CA TYR A 253 -22.42 -1.47 -4.73
C TYR A 253 -23.87 -1.14 -4.40
N TYR A 254 -24.60 -0.51 -5.32
CA TYR A 254 -26.00 -0.19 -5.10
C TYR A 254 -26.83 -1.42 -4.79
N ARG A 255 -26.70 -2.50 -5.57
CA ARG A 255 -27.41 -3.77 -5.33
C ARG A 255 -26.99 -4.46 -4.03
N GLY A 256 -25.71 -4.37 -3.68
CA GLY A 256 -25.16 -4.97 -2.45
C GLY A 256 -25.62 -4.32 -1.17
N MET A 257 -26.03 -3.07 -1.23
CA MET A 257 -26.41 -2.27 -0.07
C MET A 257 -27.88 -2.40 0.28
N ARG A 258 -28.19 -2.27 1.58
CA ARG A 258 -29.56 -2.10 2.08
C ARG A 258 -30.06 -0.68 1.78
N LYS A 259 -31.39 -0.51 1.78
CA LYS A 259 -31.98 0.83 1.78
C LYS A 259 -31.49 1.63 2.99
N GLY A 260 -31.13 2.90 2.78
CA GLY A 260 -30.49 3.73 3.80
C GLY A 260 -29.04 3.37 4.10
N GLY A 261 -28.44 2.51 3.28
CA GLY A 261 -27.01 2.18 3.37
C GLY A 261 -26.12 3.32 2.87
N VAL A 262 -24.91 3.39 3.40
CA VAL A 262 -23.92 4.46 3.12
C VAL A 262 -22.74 3.88 2.34
N LEU A 263 -22.38 4.54 1.23
CA LEU A 263 -21.19 4.25 0.43
C LEU A 263 -20.16 5.36 0.62
N VAL A 264 -18.94 5.01 1.04
CA VAL A 264 -17.83 5.96 1.18
C VAL A 264 -16.76 5.60 0.16
N LEU A 265 -16.45 6.56 -0.70
CA LEU A 265 -15.51 6.42 -1.81
C LEU A 265 -14.32 7.34 -1.63
N SER A 266 -13.14 6.89 -2.04
CA SER A 266 -11.92 7.69 -2.23
C SER A 266 -10.98 6.98 -3.21
N GLY A 267 -9.79 7.57 -3.47
CA GLY A 267 -8.83 7.04 -4.47
C GLY A 267 -8.96 7.74 -5.83
N PHE A 268 -9.49 8.96 -5.84
CA PHE A 268 -9.68 9.80 -7.01
C PHE A 268 -9.41 11.27 -6.68
N TYR A 269 -9.29 12.10 -7.70
CA TYR A 269 -9.03 13.53 -7.55
C TYR A 269 -10.31 14.37 -7.46
N THR A 270 -10.17 15.61 -7.00
CA THR A 270 -11.30 16.55 -6.87
C THR A 270 -12.01 16.79 -8.20
N GLU A 271 -11.29 16.79 -9.32
CA GLU A 271 -11.84 16.92 -10.67
C GLU A 271 -12.73 15.75 -11.10
N ASP A 272 -12.60 14.60 -10.46
CA ASP A 272 -13.39 13.39 -10.73
C ASP A 272 -14.77 13.40 -10.03
N ILE A 273 -14.97 14.28 -9.03
CA ILE A 273 -16.21 14.33 -8.24
C ILE A 273 -17.46 14.44 -9.14
N PRO A 274 -17.55 15.36 -10.13
CA PRO A 274 -18.77 15.50 -10.92
C PRO A 274 -19.10 14.23 -11.73
N VAL A 275 -18.09 13.53 -12.23
CA VAL A 275 -18.27 12.30 -13.02
C VAL A 275 -18.77 11.15 -12.13
N LEU A 276 -18.17 10.99 -10.95
CA LEU A 276 -18.57 9.97 -9.97
C LEU A 276 -19.95 10.27 -9.37
N GLU A 277 -20.28 11.54 -9.10
CA GLU A 277 -21.59 11.95 -8.61
C GLU A 277 -22.69 11.61 -9.62
N ASN A 278 -22.49 11.95 -10.90
CA ASN A 278 -23.44 11.62 -11.98
C ASN A 278 -23.62 10.10 -12.09
N CYS A 279 -22.52 9.34 -12.14
CA CYS A 279 -22.56 7.89 -12.19
C CYS A 279 -23.34 7.29 -11.00
N ALA A 280 -23.11 7.79 -9.79
CA ALA A 280 -23.80 7.36 -8.58
C ALA A 280 -25.29 7.73 -8.58
N ALA A 281 -25.63 8.95 -9.02
CA ALA A 281 -27.00 9.43 -9.12
C ALA A 281 -27.84 8.60 -10.10
N GLU A 282 -27.29 8.21 -11.24
CA GLU A 282 -27.93 7.31 -12.21
C GLU A 282 -28.30 5.94 -11.60
N LYS A 283 -27.59 5.49 -10.57
CA LYS A 283 -27.89 4.25 -9.86
C LYS A 283 -28.84 4.44 -8.67
N GLY A 284 -29.16 5.69 -8.31
CA GLY A 284 -30.07 6.01 -7.21
C GLY A 284 -29.37 6.38 -5.90
N PHE A 285 -28.08 6.62 -5.91
CA PHE A 285 -27.38 7.22 -4.78
C PHE A 285 -27.62 8.74 -4.73
N LYS A 286 -27.59 9.28 -3.52
CA LYS A 286 -27.57 10.72 -3.26
C LYS A 286 -26.25 11.11 -2.63
N LEU A 287 -25.56 12.11 -3.21
CA LEU A 287 -24.39 12.71 -2.58
C LEU A 287 -24.79 13.40 -1.30
N VAL A 288 -24.07 13.11 -0.21
CA VAL A 288 -24.32 13.65 1.13
C VAL A 288 -23.20 14.59 1.56
N ALA A 289 -21.95 14.19 1.36
CA ALA A 289 -20.80 15.01 1.73
C ALA A 289 -19.58 14.67 0.86
N THR A 290 -18.69 15.66 0.70
CA THR A 290 -17.37 15.51 0.12
C THR A 290 -16.30 15.98 1.11
N ARG A 291 -15.09 15.50 0.93
CA ARG A 291 -13.86 15.95 1.60
C ARG A 291 -12.72 15.89 0.63
N ASP A 292 -11.78 16.84 0.74
CA ASP A 292 -10.54 16.84 -0.05
C ASP A 292 -9.32 17.14 0.82
N ILE A 293 -8.19 16.60 0.42
CA ILE A 293 -6.86 16.86 0.96
C ILE A 293 -5.87 16.76 -0.21
N ASP A 294 -5.09 17.80 -0.44
CA ASP A 294 -4.03 17.84 -1.47
C ASP A 294 -4.52 17.32 -2.86
N ASN A 295 -5.66 17.85 -3.32
CA ASN A 295 -6.33 17.50 -4.57
C ASN A 295 -6.93 16.07 -4.63
N TRP A 296 -6.71 15.22 -3.64
CA TRP A 296 -7.42 13.96 -3.49
C TRP A 296 -8.80 14.20 -2.88
N ALA A 297 -9.77 13.38 -3.27
CA ALA A 297 -11.15 13.54 -2.79
C ALA A 297 -11.72 12.26 -2.18
N SER A 298 -12.74 12.46 -1.34
CA SER A 298 -13.65 11.41 -0.86
C SER A 298 -15.10 11.87 -0.94
N MET A 299 -16.01 10.92 -1.11
CA MET A 299 -17.44 11.13 -1.21
C MET A 299 -18.18 10.22 -0.25
N ILE A 300 -19.23 10.74 0.40
CA ILE A 300 -20.21 9.97 1.16
C ILE A 300 -21.52 10.01 0.40
N LEU A 301 -22.02 8.84 0.03
CA LEU A 301 -23.23 8.65 -0.75
C LEU A 301 -24.25 7.83 0.06
N LEU A 302 -25.53 8.18 -0.06
CA LEU A 302 -26.65 7.51 0.58
C LEU A 302 -27.47 6.75 -0.46
N LYS A 303 -27.75 5.48 -0.21
CA LYS A 303 -28.75 4.72 -0.97
C LYS A 303 -30.16 5.12 -0.47
N ALA A 304 -30.92 5.83 -1.29
CA ALA A 304 -32.27 6.30 -0.98
C ALA A 304 -33.32 5.17 -0.89
#